data_66ca72e276c880a637206db3135c266c
#
_entry.id   66ca72e276c880a637206db3135c266c
#
_cell.length_a   1.000
_cell.length_b   1.000
_cell.length_c   1.000
_cell.angle_alpha   90.00
_cell.angle_beta   90.00
_cell.angle_gamma   90.00
#
_symmetry.space_group_name_H-M   'P 1'
#
loop_
_entity.id
_entity.type
_entity.pdbx_description
1 polymer ?
#
loop_
_entity_poly.entity_id
_entity_poly.type
_entity_poly.pdbx_seq_one_letter_code
_entity_poly.pdbx_strand_id
1 'polypeptide(L)'
;RQRIALARALAVEPKLLLLDEPFGALDAKVRKELRTWLRDIHHNLGVTSILVTHDQEEALEVSDEIVVMNHGKIEQTGSAEAIYRKPENAFVTEFLGETDAFEGRIEKGIWHYNGFAWKLDAHYKWQEQTATGYIRPHEWQIAAEHETPMIRAEIEKIHAVGALTHVLVKHGKQDVHITLAGSDASRLDLSAGRELALVPKQVYVFSQNELIEYSI
;
A
#
# COMPACT_ATOMS: atom_id res chain seq x y z
N ARG A 1 -12.22 -8.07 -28.01
CA ARG A 1 -11.05 -8.01 -28.93
C ARG A 1 -9.78 -8.50 -28.20
N GLN A 2 -9.47 -8.04 -27.00
CA GLN A 2 -8.26 -8.46 -26.24
C GLN A 2 -8.24 -9.95 -25.90
N ARG A 3 -9.37 -10.55 -25.49
CA ARG A 3 -9.47 -12.01 -25.28
C ARG A 3 -9.08 -12.82 -26.53
N ILE A 4 -9.46 -12.34 -27.71
CA ILE A 4 -9.10 -13.01 -28.98
C ILE A 4 -7.61 -12.84 -29.27
N ALA A 5 -7.04 -11.66 -29.02
CA ALA A 5 -5.61 -11.43 -29.20
C ALA A 5 -4.77 -12.35 -28.29
N LEU A 6 -5.17 -12.46 -27.02
CA LEU A 6 -4.53 -13.34 -26.06
C LEU A 6 -4.68 -14.83 -26.44
N ALA A 7 -5.88 -15.26 -26.84
CA ALA A 7 -6.10 -16.62 -27.33
C ALA A 7 -5.24 -16.96 -28.56
N ARG A 8 -5.07 -16.00 -29.48
CA ARG A 8 -4.17 -16.17 -30.65
C ARG A 8 -2.69 -16.25 -30.23
N ALA A 9 -2.26 -15.46 -29.24
CA ALA A 9 -0.89 -15.50 -28.74
C ALA A 9 -0.58 -16.85 -28.07
N LEU A 10 -1.55 -17.44 -27.37
CA LEU A 10 -1.41 -18.74 -26.71
C LEU A 10 -1.54 -19.93 -27.66
N ALA A 11 -2.28 -19.79 -28.78
CA ALA A 11 -2.55 -20.89 -29.73
C ALA A 11 -1.27 -21.44 -30.41
N VAL A 12 -0.16 -20.70 -30.37
CA VAL A 12 1.14 -21.12 -30.91
C VAL A 12 2.04 -21.77 -29.85
N GLU A 13 1.51 -22.01 -28.65
CA GLU A 13 2.23 -22.61 -27.52
C GLU A 13 3.60 -21.92 -27.22
N PRO A 14 3.59 -20.60 -26.96
CA PRO A 14 4.83 -19.85 -26.78
C PRO A 14 5.53 -20.25 -25.48
N LYS A 15 6.86 -20.20 -25.45
CA LYS A 15 7.63 -20.33 -24.21
C LYS A 15 7.64 -19.06 -23.39
N LEU A 16 7.50 -17.91 -24.03
CA LEU A 16 7.45 -16.58 -23.42
C LEU A 16 6.30 -15.77 -24.00
N LEU A 17 5.49 -15.20 -23.14
CA LEU A 17 4.39 -14.32 -23.47
C LEU A 17 4.68 -12.89 -22.99
N LEU A 18 4.63 -11.93 -23.90
CA LEU A 18 4.80 -10.51 -23.56
C LEU A 18 3.44 -9.81 -23.65
N LEU A 19 3.03 -9.18 -22.57
CA LEU A 19 1.74 -8.51 -22.44
C LEU A 19 1.97 -7.06 -22.05
N ASP A 20 1.56 -6.15 -22.91
CA ASP A 20 1.62 -4.71 -22.67
C ASP A 20 0.21 -4.18 -22.42
N GLU A 21 -0.06 -3.74 -21.19
CA GLU A 21 -1.37 -3.26 -20.70
C GLU A 21 -2.59 -4.12 -21.13
N PRO A 22 -2.59 -5.44 -20.91
CA PRO A 22 -3.58 -6.33 -21.48
C PRO A 22 -4.99 -6.11 -20.92
N PHE A 23 -5.15 -5.41 -19.82
CA PHE A 23 -6.43 -5.20 -19.14
C PHE A 23 -6.99 -3.78 -19.29
N GLY A 24 -6.23 -2.82 -19.81
CA GLY A 24 -6.52 -1.39 -19.79
C GLY A 24 -7.85 -0.94 -20.46
N ALA A 25 -8.35 -1.68 -21.46
CA ALA A 25 -9.58 -1.33 -22.19
C ALA A 25 -10.79 -2.21 -21.83
N LEU A 26 -10.80 -2.82 -20.64
CA LEU A 26 -11.85 -3.73 -20.19
C LEU A 26 -12.70 -3.13 -19.07
N ASP A 27 -13.98 -3.50 -19.03
CA ASP A 27 -14.82 -3.23 -17.86
C ASP A 27 -14.33 -4.03 -16.62
N ALA A 28 -14.69 -3.58 -15.43
CA ALA A 28 -14.20 -4.12 -14.16
C ALA A 28 -14.47 -5.64 -13.99
N LYS A 29 -15.64 -6.12 -14.45
CA LYS A 29 -15.99 -7.53 -14.33
C LYS A 29 -15.13 -8.40 -15.27
N VAL A 30 -15.02 -7.98 -16.52
CA VAL A 30 -14.21 -8.68 -17.53
C VAL A 30 -12.74 -8.65 -17.17
N ARG A 31 -12.25 -7.55 -16.64
CA ARG A 31 -10.88 -7.39 -16.13
C ARG A 31 -10.57 -8.41 -15.05
N LYS A 32 -11.43 -8.52 -14.03
CA LYS A 32 -11.28 -9.49 -12.94
C LYS A 32 -11.27 -10.93 -13.43
N GLU A 33 -12.22 -11.28 -14.32
CA GLU A 33 -12.29 -12.62 -14.92
C GLU A 33 -11.01 -12.95 -15.71
N LEU A 34 -10.46 -11.97 -16.45
CA LEU A 34 -9.29 -12.18 -17.29
C LEU A 34 -8.01 -12.28 -16.44
N ARG A 35 -7.89 -11.52 -15.35
CA ARG A 35 -6.78 -11.66 -14.37
C ARG A 35 -6.74 -13.07 -13.77
N THR A 36 -7.90 -13.55 -13.29
CA THR A 36 -8.00 -14.92 -12.74
C THR A 36 -7.62 -15.96 -13.80
N TRP A 37 -8.16 -15.83 -15.01
CA TRP A 37 -7.88 -16.77 -16.09
C TRP A 37 -6.41 -16.75 -16.54
N LEU A 38 -5.76 -15.58 -16.59
CA LEU A 38 -4.33 -15.48 -16.93
C LEU A 38 -3.47 -16.18 -15.88
N ARG A 39 -3.78 -16.01 -14.59
CA ARG A 39 -3.10 -16.71 -13.51
C ARG A 39 -3.27 -18.23 -13.59
N ASP A 40 -4.49 -18.71 -13.89
CA ASP A 40 -4.76 -20.13 -14.05
C ASP A 40 -4.00 -20.74 -15.23
N ILE A 41 -3.87 -20.01 -16.35
CA ILE A 41 -3.08 -20.44 -17.50
C ILE A 41 -1.59 -20.56 -17.15
N HIS A 42 -1.06 -19.59 -16.43
CA HIS A 42 0.32 -19.64 -15.96
C HIS A 42 0.60 -20.93 -15.19
N HIS A 43 -0.23 -21.25 -14.21
CA HIS A 43 -0.08 -22.46 -13.40
C HIS A 43 -0.27 -23.74 -14.22
N ASN A 44 -1.20 -23.75 -15.17
CA ASN A 44 -1.56 -24.96 -15.91
C ASN A 44 -0.64 -25.27 -17.10
N LEU A 45 -0.14 -24.23 -17.78
CA LEU A 45 0.65 -24.39 -19.02
C LEU A 45 2.14 -24.17 -18.80
N GLY A 46 2.58 -23.65 -17.66
CA GLY A 46 4.01 -23.37 -17.37
C GLY A 46 4.63 -22.36 -18.33
N VAL A 47 3.85 -21.46 -18.89
CA VAL A 47 4.31 -20.41 -19.80
C VAL A 47 4.87 -19.25 -18.99
N THR A 48 6.10 -18.85 -19.25
CA THR A 48 6.66 -17.62 -18.68
C THR A 48 5.99 -16.41 -19.33
N SER A 49 5.50 -15.45 -18.54
CA SER A 49 5.01 -14.18 -19.10
C SER A 49 5.62 -12.96 -18.42
N ILE A 50 5.77 -11.91 -19.22
CA ILE A 50 6.12 -10.57 -18.73
C ILE A 50 4.90 -9.71 -18.98
N LEU A 51 4.36 -9.16 -17.88
CA LEU A 51 3.22 -8.26 -17.89
C LEU A 51 3.71 -6.84 -17.59
N VAL A 52 3.45 -5.91 -18.51
CA VAL A 52 3.64 -4.48 -18.26
C VAL A 52 2.29 -3.86 -17.95
N THR A 53 2.18 -3.20 -16.82
CA THR A 53 0.97 -2.49 -16.38
C THR A 53 1.32 -1.29 -15.51
N HIS A 54 0.46 -0.29 -15.51
CA HIS A 54 0.49 0.82 -14.54
C HIS A 54 -0.54 0.62 -13.41
N ASP A 55 -1.34 -0.44 -13.46
CA ASP A 55 -2.32 -0.78 -12.44
C ASP A 55 -1.68 -1.70 -11.39
N GLN A 56 -1.60 -1.19 -10.17
CA GLN A 56 -0.99 -1.87 -9.03
C GLN A 56 -1.73 -3.16 -8.66
N GLU A 57 -3.08 -3.13 -8.70
CA GLU A 57 -3.88 -4.31 -8.39
C GLU A 57 -3.62 -5.44 -9.38
N GLU A 58 -3.44 -5.10 -10.67
CA GLU A 58 -3.11 -6.08 -11.70
C GLU A 58 -1.77 -6.74 -11.41
N ALA A 59 -0.73 -5.96 -11.10
CA ALA A 59 0.58 -6.49 -10.76
C ALA A 59 0.53 -7.39 -9.51
N LEU A 60 -0.11 -6.92 -8.44
CA LEU A 60 -0.20 -7.63 -7.16
C LEU A 60 -1.03 -8.92 -7.23
N GLU A 61 -2.08 -8.97 -8.09
CA GLU A 61 -2.95 -10.14 -8.20
C GLU A 61 -2.42 -11.23 -9.15
N VAL A 62 -1.69 -10.85 -10.20
CA VAL A 62 -1.37 -11.77 -11.31
C VAL A 62 0.06 -12.27 -11.27
N SER A 63 1.02 -11.50 -10.72
CA SER A 63 2.45 -11.76 -10.87
C SER A 63 3.03 -12.55 -9.69
N ASP A 64 3.91 -13.49 -9.98
CA ASP A 64 4.74 -14.18 -8.98
C ASP A 64 5.90 -13.28 -8.51
N GLU A 65 6.44 -12.50 -9.44
CA GLU A 65 7.50 -11.51 -9.20
C GLU A 65 7.14 -10.18 -9.85
N ILE A 66 7.36 -9.09 -9.13
CA ILE A 66 7.08 -7.73 -9.57
C ILE A 66 8.38 -6.94 -9.65
N VAL A 67 8.54 -6.18 -10.71
CA VAL A 67 9.60 -5.21 -10.89
C VAL A 67 8.98 -3.82 -10.90
N VAL A 68 9.19 -3.04 -9.84
CA VAL A 68 8.77 -1.63 -9.80
C VAL A 68 9.81 -0.77 -10.49
N MET A 69 9.38 0.01 -11.47
CA MET A 69 10.25 0.89 -12.24
C MET A 69 9.82 2.35 -12.13
N ASN A 70 10.80 3.24 -12.06
CA ASN A 70 10.60 4.68 -12.03
C ASN A 70 11.71 5.39 -12.84
N HIS A 71 11.34 6.28 -13.76
CA HIS A 71 12.28 7.01 -14.62
C HIS A 71 13.36 6.13 -15.27
N GLY A 72 12.99 4.92 -15.72
CA GLY A 72 13.89 3.98 -16.40
C GLY A 72 14.86 3.23 -15.47
N LYS A 73 14.68 3.35 -14.15
CA LYS A 73 15.43 2.59 -13.12
C LYS A 73 14.52 1.61 -12.43
N ILE A 74 15.08 0.48 -12.00
CA ILE A 74 14.41 -0.46 -11.11
C ILE A 74 14.52 0.11 -9.70
N GLU A 75 13.37 0.31 -9.06
CA GLU A 75 13.26 0.76 -7.67
C GLU A 75 13.27 -0.42 -6.70
N GLN A 76 12.55 -1.49 -7.06
CA GLN A 76 12.48 -2.71 -6.25
C GLN A 76 12.05 -3.90 -7.10
N THR A 77 12.51 -5.10 -6.72
CA THR A 77 12.08 -6.38 -7.31
C THR A 77 11.75 -7.37 -6.19
N GLY A 78 10.66 -8.11 -6.32
CA GLY A 78 10.27 -9.13 -5.35
C GLY A 78 8.85 -9.66 -5.54
N SER A 79 8.41 -10.54 -4.65
CA SER A 79 7.02 -11.00 -4.64
C SER A 79 6.06 -9.87 -4.26
N ALA A 80 4.79 -9.98 -4.63
CA ALA A 80 3.75 -9.03 -4.27
C ALA A 80 3.73 -8.73 -2.75
N GLU A 81 3.81 -9.78 -1.93
CA GLU A 81 3.85 -9.63 -0.47
C GLU A 81 5.10 -8.90 0.02
N ALA A 82 6.27 -9.25 -0.53
CA ALA A 82 7.53 -8.64 -0.13
C ALA A 82 7.55 -7.14 -0.45
N ILE A 83 7.16 -6.76 -1.67
CA ILE A 83 7.15 -5.36 -2.10
C ILE A 83 6.12 -4.54 -1.32
N TYR A 84 4.94 -5.12 -1.07
CA TYR A 84 3.88 -4.43 -0.34
C TYR A 84 4.23 -4.21 1.14
N ARG A 85 4.75 -5.26 1.81
CA ARG A 85 5.09 -5.20 3.23
C ARG A 85 6.44 -4.56 3.52
N LYS A 86 7.36 -4.63 2.55
CA LYS A 86 8.74 -4.17 2.68
C LYS A 86 9.15 -3.29 1.50
N PRO A 87 8.50 -2.12 1.30
CA PRO A 87 8.90 -1.19 0.25
C PRO A 87 10.30 -0.64 0.54
N GLU A 88 11.19 -0.64 -0.44
CA GLU A 88 12.59 -0.20 -0.27
C GLU A 88 12.74 1.32 -0.20
N ASN A 89 11.74 2.08 -0.63
CA ASN A 89 11.78 3.54 -0.56
C ASN A 89 10.37 4.16 -0.53
N ALA A 90 10.33 5.48 -0.30
CA ALA A 90 9.08 6.25 -0.25
C ALA A 90 8.28 6.14 -1.55
N PHE A 91 8.96 6.16 -2.71
CA PHE A 91 8.28 6.03 -4.01
C PHE A 91 7.50 4.71 -4.11
N VAL A 92 8.14 3.58 -3.76
CA VAL A 92 7.46 2.27 -3.81
C VAL A 92 6.28 2.23 -2.84
N THR A 93 6.43 2.85 -1.65
CA THR A 93 5.35 2.91 -0.64
C THR A 93 4.12 3.64 -1.16
N GLU A 94 4.32 4.83 -1.73
CA GLU A 94 3.27 5.68 -2.30
C GLU A 94 2.71 5.07 -3.60
N PHE A 95 3.57 4.48 -4.42
CA PHE A 95 3.15 3.85 -5.68
C PHE A 95 2.22 2.65 -5.45
N LEU A 96 2.39 1.88 -4.37
CA LEU A 96 1.61 0.67 -4.08
C LEU A 96 0.33 0.92 -3.27
N GLY A 97 -0.03 2.16 -3.05
CA GLY A 97 -1.30 2.50 -2.40
C GLY A 97 -1.27 3.85 -1.71
N GLU A 98 -2.44 4.29 -1.32
CA GLU A 98 -2.61 5.54 -0.58
C GLU A 98 -1.86 5.48 0.75
N THR A 99 -1.17 6.57 1.09
CA THR A 99 -0.43 6.73 2.35
C THR A 99 -0.53 8.15 2.85
N ASP A 100 -0.58 8.30 4.17
CA ASP A 100 -0.42 9.58 4.83
C ASP A 100 1.03 9.75 5.28
N ALA A 101 1.65 10.89 4.98
CA ALA A 101 3.04 11.20 5.27
C ALA A 101 3.17 12.18 6.44
N PHE A 102 4.07 11.90 7.38
CA PHE A 102 4.31 12.70 8.56
C PHE A 102 5.80 13.01 8.70
N GLU A 103 6.16 14.29 8.61
CA GLU A 103 7.54 14.73 8.79
C GLU A 103 7.93 14.69 10.27
N GLY A 104 8.89 13.85 10.60
CA GLY A 104 9.41 13.66 11.94
C GLY A 104 10.92 13.71 12.00
N ARG A 105 11.49 13.25 13.11
CA ARG A 105 12.92 13.22 13.35
C ARG A 105 13.35 11.91 14.00
N ILE A 106 14.48 11.36 13.57
CA ILE A 106 15.11 10.22 14.21
C ILE A 106 16.09 10.73 15.25
N GLU A 107 15.95 10.22 16.47
CA GLU A 107 16.88 10.42 17.58
C GLU A 107 17.09 9.10 18.30
N LYS A 108 18.33 8.65 18.43
CA LYS A 108 18.73 7.42 19.15
C LYS A 108 17.94 6.16 18.73
N GLY A 109 17.64 6.01 17.45
CA GLY A 109 16.89 4.86 16.94
C GLY A 109 15.38 4.90 17.22
N ILE A 110 14.85 6.09 17.45
CA ILE A 110 13.42 6.33 17.62
C ILE A 110 13.01 7.43 16.64
N TRP A 111 11.97 7.19 15.88
CA TRP A 111 11.34 8.23 15.09
C TRP A 111 10.30 8.95 15.94
N HIS A 112 10.39 10.27 15.97
CA HIS A 112 9.54 11.15 16.75
C HIS A 112 8.65 12.01 15.87
N TYR A 113 7.37 12.10 16.23
CA TYR A 113 6.39 12.99 15.62
C TYR A 113 5.47 13.55 16.69
N ASN A 114 5.50 14.87 16.93
CA ASN A 114 4.59 15.58 17.87
C ASN A 114 4.46 14.92 19.26
N GLY A 115 5.53 14.38 19.79
CA GLY A 115 5.55 13.69 21.10
C GLY A 115 5.24 12.20 21.04
N PHE A 116 4.80 11.68 19.92
CA PHE A 116 4.73 10.25 19.66
C PHE A 116 6.14 9.71 19.35
N ALA A 117 6.40 8.48 19.76
CA ALA A 117 7.69 7.82 19.58
C ALA A 117 7.48 6.44 18.95
N TRP A 118 8.10 6.20 17.80
CA TRP A 118 8.13 4.92 17.13
C TRP A 118 9.53 4.34 17.15
N LYS A 119 9.67 3.18 17.79
CA LYS A 119 10.99 2.55 17.94
C LYS A 119 11.38 1.90 16.62
N LEU A 120 12.55 2.27 16.12
CA LEU A 120 13.14 1.72 14.90
C LEU A 120 13.99 0.48 15.21
N ASP A 121 14.22 -0.40 14.21
CA ASP A 121 14.97 -1.64 14.43
C ASP A 121 16.43 -1.37 14.84
N ALA A 122 16.92 -2.13 15.80
CA ALA A 122 18.23 -1.96 16.42
C ALA A 122 19.43 -2.30 15.50
N HIS A 123 19.18 -2.91 14.33
CA HIS A 123 20.23 -3.36 13.41
C HIS A 123 20.88 -2.25 12.59
N TYR A 124 20.32 -1.04 12.59
CA TYR A 124 20.85 0.10 11.85
C TYR A 124 21.57 1.10 12.74
N LYS A 125 22.68 1.67 12.23
CA LYS A 125 23.38 2.79 12.87
C LYS A 125 22.62 4.07 12.57
N TRP A 126 21.77 4.48 13.50
CA TRP A 126 20.93 5.66 13.37
C TRP A 126 21.75 6.93 13.48
N GLN A 127 21.65 7.80 12.48
CA GLN A 127 22.08 9.19 12.59
C GLN A 127 20.87 10.05 12.94
N GLU A 128 21.10 11.08 13.75
CA GLU A 128 20.05 12.07 14.02
C GLU A 128 19.76 12.86 12.75
N GLN A 129 18.55 12.70 12.22
CA GLN A 129 18.13 13.29 10.94
C GLN A 129 16.63 13.44 10.85
N THR A 130 16.18 14.29 9.91
CA THR A 130 14.78 14.33 9.53
C THR A 130 14.42 13.06 8.77
N ALA A 131 13.22 12.56 9.03
CA ALA A 131 12.69 11.39 8.34
C ALA A 131 11.17 11.48 8.27
N THR A 132 10.60 10.94 7.20
CA THR A 132 9.16 10.92 7.00
C THR A 132 8.62 9.54 7.31
N GLY A 133 7.61 9.47 8.18
CA GLY A 133 6.83 8.27 8.46
C GLY A 133 5.61 8.22 7.54
N TYR A 134 5.43 7.10 6.84
CA TYR A 134 4.31 6.83 5.96
C TYR A 134 3.40 5.80 6.60
N ILE A 135 2.10 6.07 6.62
CA ILE A 135 1.09 5.20 7.23
C ILE A 135 -0.02 4.97 6.22
N ARG A 136 -0.38 3.71 6.00
CA ARG A 136 -1.49 3.37 5.11
C ARG A 136 -2.83 3.50 5.82
N PRO A 137 -3.93 3.81 5.11
CA PRO A 137 -5.25 4.03 5.71
C PRO A 137 -5.75 2.88 6.60
N HIS A 138 -5.42 1.64 6.28
CA HIS A 138 -5.84 0.45 7.05
C HIS A 138 -4.92 0.12 8.24
N GLU A 139 -3.78 0.81 8.34
CA GLU A 139 -2.86 0.65 9.48
C GLU A 139 -3.24 1.55 10.67
N TRP A 140 -4.18 2.46 10.50
CA TRP A 140 -4.68 3.24 11.61
C TRP A 140 -5.59 2.42 12.53
N GLN A 141 -5.48 2.65 13.83
CA GLN A 141 -6.39 2.16 14.86
C GLN A 141 -6.70 3.26 15.87
N ILE A 142 -7.81 3.11 16.56
CA ILE A 142 -8.16 4.01 17.65
C ILE A 142 -7.30 3.64 18.86
N ALA A 143 -6.63 4.63 19.45
CA ALA A 143 -5.79 4.44 20.63
C ALA A 143 -6.60 3.94 21.83
N ALA A 144 -6.06 3.01 22.60
CA ALA A 144 -6.63 2.60 23.88
C ALA A 144 -6.50 3.74 24.93
N GLU A 145 -7.28 3.67 26.02
CA GLU A 145 -7.32 4.74 27.06
C GLU A 145 -5.94 5.09 27.66
N HIS A 146 -5.02 4.13 27.70
CA HIS A 146 -3.66 4.31 28.27
C HIS A 146 -2.58 4.40 27.22
N GLU A 147 -2.94 4.41 25.96
CA GLU A 147 -2.01 4.49 24.83
C GLU A 147 -1.83 5.95 24.40
N THR A 148 -0.58 6.36 24.23
CA THR A 148 -0.29 7.71 23.72
C THR A 148 -0.63 7.77 22.24
N PRO A 149 -1.63 8.56 21.81
CA PRO A 149 -1.96 8.67 20.40
C PRO A 149 -0.83 9.36 19.63
N MET A 150 -0.61 8.92 18.39
CA MET A 150 0.27 9.64 17.45
C MET A 150 -0.36 10.95 17.02
N ILE A 151 -1.65 10.92 16.71
CA ILE A 151 -2.43 12.10 16.35
C ILE A 151 -3.81 12.11 17.03
N ARG A 152 -4.33 13.32 17.21
CA ARG A 152 -5.77 13.57 17.47
C ARG A 152 -6.32 14.27 16.25
N ALA A 153 -7.45 13.79 15.75
CA ALA A 153 -8.01 14.25 14.51
C ALA A 153 -9.54 14.24 14.54
N GLU A 154 -10.17 15.24 13.96
CA GLU A 154 -11.61 15.38 13.89
C GLU A 154 -12.17 14.70 12.65
N ILE A 155 -13.23 13.93 12.80
CA ILE A 155 -13.92 13.27 11.67
C ILE A 155 -14.58 14.33 10.80
N GLU A 156 -14.17 14.41 9.53
CA GLU A 156 -14.81 15.27 8.53
C GLU A 156 -15.87 14.52 7.73
N LYS A 157 -15.52 13.30 7.25
CA LYS A 157 -16.42 12.51 6.40
C LYS A 157 -16.32 11.02 6.71
N ILE A 158 -17.45 10.35 6.59
CA ILE A 158 -17.55 8.89 6.73
C ILE A 158 -18.24 8.35 5.49
N HIS A 159 -17.63 7.38 4.84
CA HIS A 159 -18.14 6.77 3.63
C HIS A 159 -18.06 5.25 3.70
N ALA A 160 -19.19 4.56 3.87
CA ALA A 160 -19.25 3.11 3.87
C ALA A 160 -19.37 2.58 2.43
N VAL A 161 -18.45 1.69 2.05
CA VAL A 161 -18.40 1.05 0.74
C VAL A 161 -18.27 -0.46 0.90
N GLY A 162 -19.36 -1.17 0.72
CA GLY A 162 -19.36 -2.64 0.88
C GLY A 162 -18.92 -3.08 2.28
N ALA A 163 -17.83 -3.83 2.36
CA ALA A 163 -17.29 -4.34 3.62
C ALA A 163 -16.36 -3.36 4.36
N LEU A 164 -16.07 -2.21 3.76
CA LEU A 164 -15.13 -1.22 4.29
C LEU A 164 -15.84 0.10 4.61
N THR A 165 -15.29 0.82 5.58
CA THR A 165 -15.67 2.19 5.92
C THR A 165 -14.44 3.06 5.82
N HIS A 166 -14.50 4.04 4.92
CA HIS A 166 -13.47 5.07 4.75
C HIS A 166 -13.85 6.28 5.59
N VAL A 167 -12.91 6.73 6.41
CA VAL A 167 -13.09 7.89 7.29
C VAL A 167 -12.02 8.91 6.96
N LEU A 168 -12.44 10.10 6.55
CA LEU A 168 -11.55 11.25 6.39
C LEU A 168 -11.54 12.01 7.71
N VAL A 169 -10.37 12.20 8.29
CA VAL A 169 -10.19 12.99 9.50
C VAL A 169 -9.21 14.13 9.27
N LYS A 170 -9.38 15.23 10.01
CA LYS A 170 -8.48 16.38 10.00
C LYS A 170 -7.57 16.39 11.21
N HIS A 171 -6.25 16.37 10.95
CA HIS A 171 -5.22 16.63 11.94
C HIS A 171 -4.56 17.99 11.65
N GLY A 172 -5.01 19.02 12.33
CA GLY A 172 -4.62 20.39 12.01
C GLY A 172 -5.07 20.81 10.60
N LYS A 173 -4.11 20.98 9.69
CA LYS A 173 -4.38 21.28 8.27
C LYS A 173 -4.26 20.05 7.36
N GLN A 174 -3.81 18.93 7.88
CA GLN A 174 -3.60 17.71 7.13
C GLN A 174 -4.85 16.85 7.11
N ASP A 175 -5.21 16.36 5.93
CA ASP A 175 -6.18 15.30 5.74
C ASP A 175 -5.51 13.96 6.01
N VAL A 176 -6.16 13.09 6.78
CA VAL A 176 -5.69 11.74 7.09
C VAL A 176 -6.79 10.75 6.74
N HIS A 177 -6.42 9.70 6.06
CA HIS A 177 -7.34 8.69 5.55
C HIS A 177 -7.29 7.43 6.41
N ILE A 178 -8.46 6.97 6.84
CA ILE A 178 -8.59 5.75 7.64
C ILE A 178 -9.51 4.79 6.92
N THR A 179 -9.10 3.52 6.86
CA THR A 179 -9.95 2.44 6.34
C THR A 179 -10.19 1.41 7.44
N LEU A 180 -11.44 1.24 7.81
CA LEU A 180 -11.89 0.28 8.83
C LEU A 180 -12.70 -0.84 8.18
N ALA A 181 -12.65 -2.04 8.77
CA ALA A 181 -13.64 -3.05 8.46
C ALA A 181 -15.03 -2.56 8.90
N GLY A 182 -16.06 -2.82 8.11
CA GLY A 182 -17.43 -2.38 8.44
C GLY A 182 -17.94 -2.91 9.78
N SER A 183 -17.50 -4.12 10.19
CA SER A 183 -17.78 -4.69 11.50
C SER A 183 -17.18 -3.88 12.66
N ASP A 184 -16.00 -3.31 12.45
CA ASP A 184 -15.33 -2.49 13.46
C ASP A 184 -15.90 -1.09 13.47
N ALA A 185 -16.14 -0.51 12.30
CA ALA A 185 -16.77 0.80 12.16
C ALA A 185 -18.16 0.85 12.85
N SER A 186 -18.96 -0.22 12.75
CA SER A 186 -20.28 -0.29 13.38
C SER A 186 -20.27 -0.36 14.91
N ARG A 187 -19.14 -0.75 15.51
CA ARG A 187 -18.94 -0.75 16.98
C ARG A 187 -18.46 0.58 17.52
N LEU A 188 -17.96 1.42 16.62
CA LEU A 188 -17.46 2.73 16.93
C LEU A 188 -18.58 3.74 16.68
N ASP A 189 -18.82 4.62 17.64
CA ASP A 189 -19.75 5.74 17.46
C ASP A 189 -19.09 6.81 16.58
N LEU A 190 -19.02 6.55 15.26
CA LEU A 190 -18.42 7.45 14.29
C LEU A 190 -19.45 8.50 13.88
N SER A 191 -19.13 9.76 14.10
CA SER A 191 -19.94 10.91 13.67
C SER A 191 -19.05 12.06 13.25
N ALA A 192 -19.47 12.84 12.27
CA ALA A 192 -18.74 14.04 11.87
C ALA A 192 -18.61 15.02 13.06
N GLY A 193 -17.46 15.66 13.18
CA GLY A 193 -17.10 16.53 14.29
C GLY A 193 -16.56 15.82 15.53
N ARG A 194 -16.61 14.47 15.58
CA ARG A 194 -16.02 13.73 16.70
C ARG A 194 -14.50 13.65 16.56
N GLU A 195 -13.78 13.89 17.66
CA GLU A 195 -12.34 13.68 17.73
C GLU A 195 -12.01 12.21 17.96
N LEU A 196 -11.04 11.70 17.18
CA LEU A 196 -10.43 10.39 17.34
C LEU A 196 -8.98 10.54 17.80
N ALA A 197 -8.57 9.70 18.74
CA ALA A 197 -7.17 9.49 19.10
C ALA A 197 -6.66 8.28 18.30
N LEU A 198 -5.65 8.46 17.48
CA LEU A 198 -5.20 7.47 16.51
C LEU A 198 -3.75 7.08 16.75
N VAL A 199 -3.46 5.78 16.63
CA VAL A 199 -2.11 5.20 16.60
C VAL A 199 -1.97 4.32 15.37
N PRO A 200 -0.77 4.28 14.75
CA PRO A 200 -0.51 3.37 13.65
C PRO A 200 -0.14 1.98 14.17
N LYS A 201 -0.56 0.93 13.46
CA LYS A 201 -0.07 -0.44 13.63
C LYS A 201 1.30 -0.62 12.99
N GLN A 202 1.53 0.11 11.89
CA GLN A 202 2.75 0.08 11.11
C GLN A 202 3.09 1.49 10.61
N VAL A 203 4.39 1.82 10.66
CA VAL A 203 4.95 3.05 10.09
C VAL A 203 6.13 2.67 9.22
N TYR A 204 6.16 3.13 7.98
CA TYR A 204 7.31 3.01 7.09
C TYR A 204 8.11 4.31 7.18
N VAL A 205 9.33 4.26 7.70
CA VAL A 205 10.13 5.48 7.94
C VAL A 205 11.25 5.56 6.92
N PHE A 206 11.29 6.67 6.17
CA PHE A 206 12.33 6.93 5.17
C PHE A 206 13.06 8.23 5.47
N SER A 207 14.37 8.20 5.28
CA SER A 207 15.22 9.39 5.28
C SER A 207 15.90 9.50 3.93
N GLN A 208 15.76 10.64 3.27
CA GLN A 208 16.35 10.91 1.95
C GLN A 208 16.03 9.84 0.88
N ASN A 209 14.79 9.31 0.87
CA ASN A 209 14.33 8.22 0.01
C ASN A 209 14.94 6.82 0.26
N GLU A 210 15.72 6.64 1.30
CA GLU A 210 16.18 5.32 1.73
C GLU A 210 15.32 4.80 2.88
N LEU A 211 14.92 3.54 2.80
CA LEU A 211 14.18 2.89 3.90
C LEU A 211 15.05 2.84 5.14
N ILE A 212 14.51 3.29 6.25
CA ILE A 212 15.16 3.23 7.55
C ILE A 212 14.56 2.10 8.37
N GLU A 213 13.28 1.67 8.16
CA GLU A 213 12.75 0.53 8.92
C GLU A 213 11.44 -0.12 8.50
N TYR A 214 11.38 -1.41 8.96
CA TYR A 214 10.20 -2.23 9.17
C TYR A 214 10.04 -2.60 10.64
N SER A 215 8.91 -2.30 11.25
CA SER A 215 8.51 -2.93 12.50
C SER A 215 7.27 -3.80 12.26
N ILE A 216 7.39 -5.08 12.57
CA ILE A 216 6.28 -6.05 12.63
C ILE A 216 5.81 -6.12 14.07
#